data_637ecb477ad136645c33ab0fd47996de
#
_entry.id   637ecb477ad136645c33ab0fd47996de
#
_cell.length_a   1.000
_cell.length_b   1.000
_cell.length_c   1.000
_cell.angle_alpha   90.00
_cell.angle_beta   90.00
_cell.angle_gamma   90.00
#
_symmetry.space_group_name_H-M   'P 1'
#
loop_
_entity.id
_entity.type
_entity.pdbx_description
1 polymer ?
#
loop_
_entity_poly.entity_id
_entity_poly.type
_entity_poly.pdbx_seq_one_letter_code
_entity_poly.pdbx_strand_id
1 'polypeptide(L)'
;LSAADRVSYLVNNKVDMVAATFVIDSARKNHVDFSMPYFSTNLGVLTRKADAIKDISRLRDMRLITEEGTTVDNYLKKEKFTNASYCKSTSECYAMIRDGKADGYVNLNITVLAYAVVDDTLEVPFQNFGKPDFIGIGVQKGNKELLDFINAELVKLSKEGFFKKAYQDTFEPFYRGTADKKYFLLDGIYDLL
;
A
#
# COMPACT_ATOMS: atom_id res chain seq x y z
N LEU A 1 -0.96 12.39 -7.84
CA LEU A 1 -0.35 11.43 -8.76
C LEU A 1 -0.93 10.06 -8.52
N SER A 2 -1.52 9.42 -9.55
CA SER A 2 -2.08 8.09 -9.43
C SER A 2 -0.98 7.04 -9.20
N ALA A 3 -1.34 5.87 -8.66
CA ALA A 3 -0.36 4.80 -8.44
C ALA A 3 0.23 4.29 -9.77
N ALA A 4 -0.56 4.26 -10.84
CA ALA A 4 -0.14 3.82 -12.17
C ALA A 4 0.85 4.80 -12.85
N ASP A 5 0.75 6.10 -12.55
CA ASP A 5 1.57 7.12 -13.22
C ASP A 5 2.97 7.33 -12.60
N ARG A 6 3.22 6.80 -11.40
CA ARG A 6 4.45 7.08 -10.63
C ARG A 6 5.72 6.76 -11.40
N VAL A 7 5.80 5.58 -12.03
CA VAL A 7 6.96 5.17 -12.83
C VAL A 7 7.14 6.08 -14.03
N SER A 8 6.08 6.36 -14.78
CA SER A 8 6.15 7.19 -16.00
C SER A 8 6.58 8.63 -15.70
N TYR A 9 6.19 9.17 -14.55
CA TYR A 9 6.59 10.52 -14.13
C TYR A 9 8.09 10.61 -13.80
N LEU A 10 8.65 9.58 -13.17
CA LEU A 10 10.10 9.50 -12.93
C LEU A 10 10.87 9.31 -14.24
N VAL A 11 10.46 8.35 -15.08
CA VAL A 11 11.13 8.05 -16.37
C VAL A 11 11.12 9.24 -17.32
N ASN A 12 10.05 10.04 -17.31
CA ASN A 12 9.92 11.22 -18.16
C ASN A 12 10.43 12.52 -17.49
N ASN A 13 11.16 12.44 -16.37
CA ASN A 13 11.71 13.57 -15.63
C ASN A 13 10.68 14.65 -15.27
N LYS A 14 9.43 14.23 -15.00
CA LYS A 14 8.37 15.14 -14.53
C LYS A 14 8.46 15.42 -13.03
N VAL A 15 9.11 14.54 -12.29
CA VAL A 15 9.42 14.66 -10.87
C VAL A 15 10.81 14.07 -10.61
N ASP A 16 11.51 14.55 -9.59
CA ASP A 16 12.84 14.05 -9.21
C ASP A 16 12.73 12.80 -8.32
N MET A 17 11.69 12.75 -7.49
CA MET A 17 11.43 11.60 -6.61
C MET A 17 9.94 11.40 -6.40
N VAL A 18 9.56 10.18 -5.99
CA VAL A 18 8.21 9.81 -5.57
C VAL A 18 8.27 9.24 -4.16
N ALA A 19 7.80 10.03 -3.18
CA ALA A 19 7.57 9.61 -1.80
C ALA A 19 6.06 9.40 -1.61
N ALA A 20 5.63 8.14 -1.58
CA ALA A 20 4.22 7.74 -1.49
C ALA A 20 4.13 6.28 -1.01
N THR A 21 2.94 5.69 -0.99
CA THR A 21 2.79 4.23 -0.89
C THR A 21 3.31 3.56 -2.17
N PHE A 22 4.62 3.69 -2.41
CA PHE A 22 5.27 3.24 -3.63
C PHE A 22 6.00 1.93 -3.36
N VAL A 23 5.32 0.82 -3.64
CA VAL A 23 5.82 -0.53 -3.41
C VAL A 23 7.08 -0.77 -4.24
N ILE A 24 8.12 -1.26 -3.57
CA ILE A 24 9.36 -1.74 -4.17
C ILE A 24 9.06 -3.05 -4.89
N ASP A 25 9.01 -3.01 -6.21
CA ASP A 25 8.65 -4.13 -7.07
C ASP A 25 9.75 -4.41 -8.10
N SER A 26 9.97 -5.70 -8.42
CA SER A 26 11.04 -6.11 -9.34
C SER A 26 10.85 -5.57 -10.76
N ALA A 27 9.61 -5.50 -11.25
CA ALA A 27 9.33 -4.94 -12.57
C ALA A 27 9.61 -3.44 -12.60
N ARG A 28 9.22 -2.70 -11.56
CA ARG A 28 9.50 -1.27 -11.41
C ARG A 28 11.00 -0.97 -11.32
N LYS A 29 11.78 -1.84 -10.65
CA LYS A 29 13.25 -1.70 -10.57
C LYS A 29 13.97 -1.73 -11.91
N ASN A 30 13.35 -2.22 -12.96
CA ASN A 30 13.90 -2.15 -14.31
C ASN A 30 13.90 -0.71 -14.86
N HIS A 31 13.02 0.15 -14.38
CA HIS A 31 12.77 1.49 -14.90
C HIS A 31 13.19 2.62 -13.96
N VAL A 32 13.14 2.38 -12.65
CA VAL A 32 13.46 3.35 -11.60
C VAL A 32 14.31 2.69 -10.53
N ASP A 33 14.99 3.50 -9.72
CA ASP A 33 15.68 3.03 -8.53
C ASP A 33 14.86 3.38 -7.27
N PHE A 34 15.00 2.56 -6.24
CA PHE A 34 14.30 2.73 -4.97
C PHE A 34 15.29 2.90 -3.83
N SER A 35 14.94 3.73 -2.88
CA SER A 35 15.61 3.82 -1.60
C SER A 35 15.51 2.50 -0.83
N MET A 36 16.25 2.40 0.27
CA MET A 36 15.94 1.43 1.33
C MET A 36 14.49 1.60 1.76
N PRO A 37 13.81 0.49 2.15
CA PRO A 37 12.42 0.57 2.59
C PRO A 37 12.33 1.34 3.91
N TYR A 38 11.37 2.24 4.02
CA TYR A 38 11.07 2.98 5.25
C TYR A 38 9.72 2.60 5.86
N PHE A 39 8.97 1.74 5.19
CA PHE A 39 7.65 1.29 5.63
C PHE A 39 7.33 -0.09 5.04
N SER A 40 6.46 -0.84 5.69
CA SER A 40 5.92 -2.09 5.14
C SER A 40 4.40 -2.10 5.20
N THR A 41 3.78 -2.90 4.33
CA THR A 41 2.34 -3.04 4.23
C THR A 41 2.00 -4.46 3.77
N ASN A 42 0.75 -4.85 3.91
CA ASN A 42 0.20 -6.09 3.38
C ASN A 42 -1.03 -5.78 2.54
N LEU A 43 -1.64 -6.79 1.95
CA LEU A 43 -2.94 -6.64 1.32
C LEU A 43 -4.06 -6.72 2.37
N GLY A 44 -5.09 -5.91 2.16
CA GLY A 44 -6.33 -5.95 2.90
C GLY A 44 -7.53 -5.99 1.96
N VAL A 45 -8.68 -6.36 2.50
CA VAL A 45 -9.94 -6.42 1.75
C VAL A 45 -11.01 -5.62 2.48
N LEU A 46 -11.48 -4.54 1.86
CA LEU A 46 -12.62 -3.76 2.36
C LEU A 46 -13.91 -4.43 1.95
N THR A 47 -14.79 -4.68 2.90
CA THR A 47 -16.13 -5.27 2.69
C THR A 47 -17.18 -4.50 3.47
N ARG A 48 -18.45 -4.72 3.14
CA ARG A 48 -19.55 -4.24 4.01
C ARG A 48 -19.66 -5.13 5.26
N LYS A 49 -19.83 -4.55 6.42
CA LYS A 49 -20.08 -5.30 7.68
C LYS A 49 -21.30 -6.22 7.57
N ALA A 50 -22.31 -5.79 6.83
CA ALA A 50 -23.53 -6.56 6.60
C ALA A 50 -23.27 -7.91 5.89
N ASP A 51 -22.19 -8.02 5.12
CA ASP A 51 -21.85 -9.25 4.40
C ASP A 51 -21.21 -10.31 5.32
N ALA A 52 -20.74 -9.91 6.51
CA ALA A 52 -20.20 -10.77 7.58
C ALA A 52 -19.17 -11.80 7.07
N ILE A 53 -18.20 -11.36 6.26
CA ILE A 53 -17.20 -12.24 5.66
C ILE A 53 -16.17 -12.64 6.71
N LYS A 54 -16.12 -13.93 7.05
CA LYS A 54 -15.23 -14.47 8.11
C LYS A 54 -14.17 -15.45 7.58
N ASP A 55 -14.34 -15.95 6.36
CA ASP A 55 -13.45 -16.93 5.77
C ASP A 55 -12.78 -16.33 4.52
N ILE A 56 -11.45 -16.31 4.52
CA ILE A 56 -10.65 -15.78 3.41
C ILE A 56 -10.85 -16.57 2.10
N SER A 57 -11.23 -17.83 2.16
CA SER A 57 -11.53 -18.64 0.98
C SER A 57 -12.68 -18.06 0.15
N ARG A 58 -13.62 -17.35 0.80
CA ARG A 58 -14.75 -16.68 0.14
C ARG A 58 -14.33 -15.62 -0.86
N LEU A 59 -13.10 -15.07 -0.75
CA LEU A 59 -12.60 -14.08 -1.72
C LEU A 59 -12.64 -14.58 -3.16
N ARG A 60 -12.55 -15.88 -3.38
CA ARG A 60 -12.60 -16.45 -4.74
C ARG A 60 -13.99 -16.47 -5.37
N ASP A 61 -15.03 -16.34 -4.55
CA ASP A 61 -16.43 -16.35 -4.99
C ASP A 61 -17.06 -14.94 -4.99
N MET A 62 -16.35 -13.95 -4.40
CA MET A 62 -16.82 -12.58 -4.29
C MET A 62 -16.50 -11.78 -5.56
N ARG A 63 -17.33 -10.77 -5.86
CA ARG A 63 -17.01 -9.76 -6.89
C ARG A 63 -15.93 -8.83 -6.34
N LEU A 64 -14.67 -9.16 -6.61
CA LEU A 64 -13.55 -8.34 -6.19
C LEU A 64 -13.32 -7.16 -7.12
N ILE A 65 -12.75 -6.08 -6.57
CA ILE A 65 -12.36 -4.90 -7.32
C ILE A 65 -11.00 -4.40 -6.84
N THR A 66 -10.21 -3.86 -7.77
CA THR A 66 -8.93 -3.20 -7.49
C THR A 66 -8.63 -2.16 -8.59
N GLU A 67 -7.57 -1.39 -8.44
CA GLU A 67 -7.11 -0.47 -9.48
C GLU A 67 -6.19 -1.20 -10.45
N GLU A 68 -6.48 -1.04 -11.76
CA GLU A 68 -5.70 -1.67 -12.83
C GLU A 68 -4.23 -1.20 -12.83
N GLY A 69 -3.29 -2.09 -13.18
CA GLY A 69 -1.87 -1.78 -13.32
C GLY A 69 -1.13 -1.56 -12.00
N THR A 70 -1.75 -1.86 -10.87
CA THR A 70 -1.11 -1.79 -9.54
C THR A 70 -0.40 -3.10 -9.20
N THR A 71 0.43 -3.07 -8.16
CA THR A 71 1.05 -4.30 -7.61
C THR A 71 -0.01 -5.25 -7.06
N VAL A 72 -1.13 -4.73 -6.58
CA VAL A 72 -2.28 -5.50 -6.10
C VAL A 72 -2.94 -6.25 -7.26
N ASP A 73 -3.19 -5.57 -8.38
CA ASP A 73 -3.69 -6.18 -9.61
C ASP A 73 -2.78 -7.32 -10.10
N ASN A 74 -1.47 -7.06 -10.15
CA ASN A 74 -0.48 -8.06 -10.52
C ASN A 74 -0.49 -9.27 -9.56
N TYR A 75 -0.65 -9.04 -8.27
CA TYR A 75 -0.80 -10.10 -7.29
C TYR A 75 -2.06 -10.94 -7.54
N LEU A 76 -3.22 -10.31 -7.72
CA LEU A 76 -4.48 -11.01 -7.97
C LEU A 76 -4.41 -11.86 -9.26
N LYS A 77 -3.81 -11.34 -10.33
CA LYS A 77 -3.57 -12.08 -11.57
C LYS A 77 -2.66 -13.29 -11.35
N LYS A 78 -1.54 -13.09 -10.64
CA LYS A 78 -0.57 -14.16 -10.33
C LYS A 78 -1.21 -15.27 -9.51
N GLU A 79 -2.01 -14.91 -8.51
CA GLU A 79 -2.72 -15.85 -7.64
C GLU A 79 -4.02 -16.39 -8.28
N LYS A 80 -4.26 -16.06 -9.56
CA LYS A 80 -5.40 -16.57 -10.36
C LYS A 80 -6.77 -16.21 -9.78
N PHE A 81 -6.92 -14.98 -9.28
CA PHE A 81 -8.22 -14.42 -8.95
C PHE A 81 -8.90 -13.95 -10.24
N THR A 82 -9.75 -14.80 -10.82
CA THR A 82 -10.47 -14.53 -12.09
C THR A 82 -11.72 -13.68 -11.91
N ASN A 83 -12.10 -13.42 -10.66
CA ASN A 83 -13.29 -12.69 -10.23
C ASN A 83 -13.00 -11.21 -9.92
N ALA A 84 -11.79 -10.72 -10.20
CA ALA A 84 -11.41 -9.33 -9.99
C ALA A 84 -11.77 -8.45 -11.21
N SER A 85 -12.39 -7.32 -10.95
CA SER A 85 -12.66 -6.25 -11.90
C SER A 85 -11.95 -4.95 -11.46
N TYR A 86 -12.14 -3.85 -12.20
CA TYR A 86 -11.35 -2.63 -12.02
C TYR A 86 -12.20 -1.41 -11.69
N CYS A 87 -11.61 -0.52 -10.89
CA CYS A 87 -12.01 0.86 -10.73
C CYS A 87 -10.87 1.80 -11.13
N LYS A 88 -11.18 3.08 -11.34
CA LYS A 88 -10.23 4.09 -11.82
C LYS A 88 -9.46 4.79 -10.68
N SER A 89 -9.97 4.72 -9.46
CA SER A 89 -9.38 5.38 -8.29
C SER A 89 -9.82 4.70 -7.00
N THR A 90 -9.06 4.92 -5.92
CA THR A 90 -9.42 4.45 -4.57
C THR A 90 -10.80 4.90 -4.13
N SER A 91 -11.18 6.15 -4.45
CA SER A 91 -12.50 6.69 -4.11
C SER A 91 -13.63 6.04 -4.90
N GLU A 92 -13.41 5.70 -6.18
CA GLU A 92 -14.39 4.94 -6.97
C GLU A 92 -14.55 3.52 -6.45
N CYS A 93 -13.45 2.83 -6.14
CA CYS A 93 -13.49 1.50 -5.52
C CYS A 93 -14.29 1.51 -4.22
N TYR A 94 -14.01 2.48 -3.33
CA TYR A 94 -14.77 2.66 -2.10
C TYR A 94 -16.27 2.84 -2.35
N ALA A 95 -16.64 3.73 -3.28
CA ALA A 95 -18.03 3.97 -3.63
C ALA A 95 -18.71 2.70 -4.18
N MET A 96 -18.01 1.91 -4.98
CA MET A 96 -18.55 0.65 -5.52
C MET A 96 -18.84 -0.39 -4.44
N ILE A 97 -18.01 -0.47 -3.38
CA ILE A 97 -18.29 -1.35 -2.24
C ILE A 97 -19.50 -0.85 -1.45
N ARG A 98 -19.52 0.43 -1.10
CA ARG A 98 -20.62 1.05 -0.36
C ARG A 98 -21.97 0.87 -1.09
N ASP A 99 -21.98 1.07 -2.41
CA ASP A 99 -23.17 1.01 -3.26
C ASP A 99 -23.55 -0.44 -3.66
N GLY A 100 -22.83 -1.47 -3.20
CA GLY A 100 -23.11 -2.88 -3.48
C GLY A 100 -22.78 -3.31 -4.92
N LYS A 101 -22.02 -2.52 -5.68
CA LYS A 101 -21.60 -2.84 -7.05
C LYS A 101 -20.46 -3.86 -7.08
N ALA A 102 -19.68 -3.96 -6.02
CA ALA A 102 -18.69 -5.00 -5.77
C ALA A 102 -18.80 -5.46 -4.31
N ASP A 103 -18.18 -6.59 -3.98
CA ASP A 103 -18.29 -7.20 -2.64
C ASP A 103 -17.01 -7.03 -1.83
N GLY A 104 -15.85 -6.93 -2.48
CA GLY A 104 -14.56 -6.74 -1.82
C GLY A 104 -13.62 -5.86 -2.64
N TYR A 105 -13.11 -4.80 -2.01
CA TYR A 105 -12.03 -3.96 -2.57
C TYR A 105 -10.70 -4.41 -2.00
N VAL A 106 -9.84 -4.93 -2.86
CA VAL A 106 -8.49 -5.37 -2.51
C VAL A 106 -7.50 -4.26 -2.78
N ASN A 107 -6.79 -3.84 -1.74
CA ASN A 107 -5.71 -2.86 -1.83
C ASN A 107 -4.72 -3.07 -0.68
N LEU A 108 -3.70 -2.20 -0.59
CA LEU A 108 -2.84 -2.15 0.58
C LEU A 108 -3.70 -1.95 1.85
N ASN A 109 -3.39 -2.69 2.91
CA ASN A 109 -4.20 -2.68 4.13
C ASN A 109 -4.38 -1.28 4.71
N ILE A 110 -3.35 -0.42 4.68
CA ILE A 110 -3.45 0.99 5.12
C ILE A 110 -4.51 1.77 4.34
N THR A 111 -4.66 1.51 3.03
CA THR A 111 -5.64 2.19 2.19
C THR A 111 -7.06 1.76 2.56
N VAL A 112 -7.30 0.45 2.64
CA VAL A 112 -8.65 -0.07 2.94
C VAL A 112 -9.05 0.17 4.39
N LEU A 113 -8.11 0.11 5.34
CA LEU A 113 -8.35 0.48 6.74
C LEU A 113 -8.76 1.94 6.89
N ALA A 114 -8.15 2.85 6.11
CA ALA A 114 -8.52 4.27 6.16
C ALA A 114 -10.01 4.48 5.83
N TYR A 115 -10.54 3.76 4.84
CA TYR A 115 -11.97 3.81 4.53
C TYR A 115 -12.85 3.22 5.64
N ALA A 116 -12.44 2.11 6.25
CA ALA A 116 -13.18 1.50 7.35
C ALA A 116 -13.16 2.36 8.63
N VAL A 117 -12.15 3.23 8.81
CA VAL A 117 -12.10 4.19 9.93
C VAL A 117 -13.13 5.32 9.76
N VAL A 118 -13.35 5.78 8.52
CA VAL A 118 -14.24 6.92 8.24
C VAL A 118 -15.67 6.51 7.90
N ASP A 119 -15.90 5.23 7.61
CA ASP A 119 -17.22 4.67 7.29
C ASP A 119 -17.46 3.41 8.14
N ASP A 120 -18.31 3.56 9.17
CA ASP A 120 -18.61 2.52 10.13
C ASP A 120 -19.49 1.39 9.58
N THR A 121 -20.00 1.51 8.36
CA THR A 121 -20.73 0.44 7.65
C THR A 121 -19.79 -0.56 6.99
N LEU A 122 -18.50 -0.23 6.89
CA LEU A 122 -17.46 -1.03 6.26
C LEU A 122 -16.51 -1.63 7.29
N GLU A 123 -15.83 -2.69 6.89
CA GLU A 123 -14.81 -3.37 7.68
C GLU A 123 -13.69 -3.93 6.80
N VAL A 124 -12.57 -4.25 7.42
CA VAL A 124 -11.46 -4.97 6.78
C VAL A 124 -11.24 -6.29 7.51
N PRO A 125 -12.02 -7.34 7.18
CA PRO A 125 -11.94 -8.62 7.87
C PRO A 125 -10.59 -9.32 7.69
N PHE A 126 -9.88 -9.03 6.58
CA PHE A 126 -8.56 -9.57 6.29
C PHE A 126 -7.59 -8.42 6.04
N GLN A 127 -6.64 -8.21 6.97
CA GLN A 127 -5.70 -7.09 6.93
C GLN A 127 -4.30 -7.49 6.47
N ASN A 128 -4.00 -8.79 6.38
CA ASN A 128 -2.66 -9.32 6.21
C ASN A 128 -2.67 -10.55 5.33
N PHE A 129 -3.22 -10.43 4.12
CA PHE A 129 -3.12 -11.51 3.19
C PHE A 129 -2.05 -11.21 2.10
N GLY A 130 -1.53 -12.28 1.50
CA GLY A 130 -0.36 -12.19 0.62
C GLY A 130 0.95 -12.07 1.39
N LYS A 131 1.99 -11.62 0.71
CA LYS A 131 3.30 -11.34 1.29
C LYS A 131 3.39 -9.87 1.69
N PRO A 132 4.18 -9.53 2.71
CA PRO A 132 4.47 -8.14 3.00
C PRO A 132 5.11 -7.44 1.80
N ASP A 133 4.64 -6.24 1.50
CA ASP A 133 5.22 -5.33 0.54
C ASP A 133 6.02 -4.25 1.28
N PHE A 134 7.15 -3.86 0.69
CA PHE A 134 8.01 -2.81 1.24
C PHE A 134 7.82 -1.53 0.44
N ILE A 135 7.76 -0.41 1.14
CA ILE A 135 7.59 0.92 0.57
C ILE A 135 8.93 1.65 0.58
N GLY A 136 9.30 2.21 -0.55
CA GLY A 136 10.52 3.02 -0.71
C GLY A 136 10.25 4.31 -1.49
N ILE A 137 11.19 5.23 -1.44
CA ILE A 137 11.19 6.44 -2.26
C ILE A 137 11.78 6.07 -3.63
N GLY A 138 11.04 6.34 -4.70
CA GLY A 138 11.51 6.11 -6.07
C GLY A 138 12.23 7.34 -6.63
N VAL A 139 13.31 7.10 -7.38
CA VAL A 139 14.06 8.12 -8.12
C VAL A 139 14.28 7.66 -9.57
N GLN A 140 14.70 8.58 -10.47
CA GLN A 140 15.08 8.20 -11.82
C GLN A 140 16.17 7.13 -11.80
N LYS A 141 16.10 6.22 -12.76
CA LYS A 141 17.10 5.16 -12.94
C LYS A 141 18.51 5.73 -13.10
N GLY A 142 19.45 5.27 -12.28
CA GLY A 142 20.84 5.71 -12.29
C GLY A 142 21.11 7.04 -11.57
N ASN A 143 20.13 7.69 -10.97
CA ASN A 143 20.35 8.90 -10.14
C ASN A 143 20.92 8.52 -8.76
N LYS A 144 22.18 8.07 -8.79
CA LYS A 144 22.88 7.54 -7.61
C LYS A 144 23.08 8.60 -6.54
N GLU A 145 23.37 9.83 -6.91
CA GLU A 145 23.64 10.93 -5.96
C GLU A 145 22.42 11.21 -5.09
N LEU A 146 21.24 11.38 -5.72
CA LEU A 146 19.99 11.59 -4.98
C LEU A 146 19.62 10.36 -4.16
N LEU A 147 19.81 9.15 -4.69
CA LEU A 147 19.50 7.91 -3.99
C LEU A 147 20.35 7.72 -2.74
N ASP A 148 21.66 7.97 -2.84
CA ASP A 148 22.60 7.87 -1.71
C ASP A 148 22.25 8.91 -0.63
N PHE A 149 21.92 10.14 -1.02
CA PHE A 149 21.44 11.16 -0.09
C PHE A 149 20.16 10.72 0.64
N ILE A 150 19.15 10.24 -0.09
CA ILE A 150 17.90 9.77 0.50
C ILE A 150 18.17 8.63 1.49
N ASN A 151 18.99 7.65 1.13
CA ASN A 151 19.31 6.53 2.00
C ASN A 151 20.05 6.98 3.27
N ALA A 152 20.99 7.90 3.17
CA ALA A 152 21.69 8.45 4.32
C ALA A 152 20.72 9.19 5.27
N GLU A 153 19.79 9.98 4.73
CA GLU A 153 18.79 10.68 5.55
C GLU A 153 17.79 9.70 6.19
N LEU A 154 17.36 8.64 5.48
CA LEU A 154 16.49 7.62 6.08
C LEU A 154 17.15 6.93 7.28
N VAL A 155 18.44 6.57 7.18
CA VAL A 155 19.21 5.99 8.29
C VAL A 155 19.30 6.96 9.46
N LYS A 156 19.63 8.23 9.19
CA LYS A 156 19.71 9.27 10.21
C LYS A 156 18.37 9.46 10.92
N LEU A 157 17.28 9.64 10.17
CA LEU A 157 15.93 9.81 10.71
C LEU A 157 15.49 8.61 11.56
N SER A 158 15.85 7.39 11.16
CA SER A 158 15.57 6.19 11.95
C SER A 158 16.31 6.22 13.29
N LYS A 159 17.62 6.56 13.29
CA LYS A 159 18.43 6.67 14.52
C LYS A 159 17.92 7.77 15.46
N GLU A 160 17.32 8.82 14.92
CA GLU A 160 16.69 9.91 15.68
C GLU A 160 15.29 9.52 16.23
N GLY A 161 14.76 8.35 15.88
CA GLY A 161 13.43 7.88 16.29
C GLY A 161 12.27 8.55 15.55
N PHE A 162 12.57 9.18 14.40
CA PHE A 162 11.59 9.93 13.61
C PHE A 162 10.39 9.06 13.18
N PHE A 163 10.63 7.85 12.67
CA PHE A 163 9.55 6.99 12.17
C PHE A 163 8.62 6.52 13.29
N LYS A 164 9.19 6.19 14.46
CA LYS A 164 8.41 5.85 15.65
C LYS A 164 7.53 7.03 16.09
N LYS A 165 8.13 8.23 16.12
CA LYS A 165 7.38 9.45 16.49
C LYS A 165 6.31 9.77 15.45
N ALA A 166 6.63 9.72 14.16
CA ALA A 166 5.67 9.97 13.08
C ALA A 166 4.49 8.99 13.14
N TYR A 167 4.75 7.71 13.42
CA TYR A 167 3.70 6.73 13.63
C TYR A 167 2.77 7.14 14.80
N GLN A 168 3.33 7.48 15.95
CA GLN A 168 2.57 7.89 17.13
C GLN A 168 1.77 9.17 16.90
N ASP A 169 2.34 10.14 16.18
CA ASP A 169 1.71 11.44 15.97
C ASP A 169 0.63 11.42 14.85
N THR A 170 0.71 10.47 13.91
CA THR A 170 -0.16 10.46 12.74
C THR A 170 -1.01 9.18 12.58
N PHE A 171 -0.40 8.01 12.69
CA PHE A 171 -1.08 6.73 12.49
C PHE A 171 -1.97 6.34 13.67
N GLU A 172 -1.43 6.37 14.88
CA GLU A 172 -2.19 5.96 16.07
C GLU A 172 -3.48 6.79 16.27
N PRO A 173 -3.45 8.13 16.17
CA PRO A 173 -4.66 8.93 16.31
C PRO A 173 -5.70 8.68 15.22
N PHE A 174 -5.24 8.43 13.98
CA PHE A 174 -6.14 8.20 12.85
C PHE A 174 -6.74 6.80 12.87
N TYR A 175 -5.92 5.75 12.97
CA TYR A 175 -6.38 4.37 12.90
C TYR A 175 -6.95 3.83 14.21
N ARG A 176 -6.72 4.51 15.36
CA ARG A 176 -7.33 4.20 16.66
C ARG A 176 -7.24 2.72 17.05
N GLY A 177 -6.08 2.10 16.79
CA GLY A 177 -5.84 0.68 17.09
C GLY A 177 -6.40 -0.32 16.06
N THR A 178 -7.02 0.13 14.97
CA THR A 178 -7.49 -0.78 13.90
C THR A 178 -6.34 -1.29 13.03
N ALA A 179 -5.22 -0.57 12.99
CA ALA A 179 -4.00 -0.94 12.29
C ALA A 179 -2.96 -1.47 13.27
N ASP A 180 -2.54 -2.73 13.12
CA ASP A 180 -1.53 -3.33 14.00
C ASP A 180 -0.12 -2.82 13.61
N LYS A 181 0.54 -2.12 14.55
CA LYS A 181 1.86 -1.50 14.38
C LYS A 181 2.90 -2.44 13.78
N LYS A 182 2.90 -3.72 14.17
CA LYS A 182 3.88 -4.71 13.69
C LYS A 182 3.90 -4.91 12.17
N TYR A 183 2.82 -4.51 11.46
CA TYR A 183 2.72 -4.67 10.01
C TYR A 183 3.15 -3.44 9.22
N PHE A 184 3.37 -2.30 9.88
CA PHE A 184 3.56 -1.02 9.19
C PHE A 184 4.91 -0.36 9.46
N LEU A 185 5.55 -0.64 10.59
CA LEU A 185 6.76 0.05 11.01
C LEU A 185 7.96 -0.88 10.92
N LEU A 186 8.99 -0.43 10.20
CA LEU A 186 10.27 -1.14 10.06
C LEU A 186 11.26 -0.71 11.14
N ASP A 187 10.80 -0.60 12.40
CA ASP A 187 11.70 -0.33 13.52
C ASP A 187 12.81 -1.40 13.59
N GLY A 188 14.03 -0.97 13.69
CA GLY A 188 15.19 -1.83 13.85
C GLY A 188 15.78 -2.39 12.55
N ILE A 189 15.17 -2.19 11.37
CA ILE A 189 15.81 -2.62 10.12
C ILE A 189 17.11 -1.84 9.86
N TYR A 190 17.18 -0.59 10.35
CA TYR A 190 18.35 0.27 10.22
C TYR A 190 19.34 0.14 11.38
N ASP A 191 18.97 -0.56 12.46
CA ASP A 191 19.86 -0.79 13.62
C ASP A 191 20.97 -1.79 13.28
N LEU A 192 20.84 -2.49 12.15
CA LEU A 192 21.82 -3.45 11.63
C LEU A 192 22.81 -2.82 10.64
N LEU A 193 22.67 -1.53 10.31
CA LEU A 193 23.53 -0.77 9.42
C LEU A 193 24.35 0.27 10.19
#